data_a8f7b893961ea1affed3426418a1370c
#
_entry.id   a8f7b893961ea1affed3426418a1370c
#
_cell.length_a   1.000
_cell.length_b   1.000
_cell.length_c   1.000
_cell.angle_alpha   90.00
_cell.angle_beta   90.00
_cell.angle_gamma   90.00
#
_symmetry.space_group_name_H-M   'P 1'
#
loop_
_entity.id
_entity.type
_entity.pdbx_description
1 polymer ?
#
loop_
_entity_poly.entity_id
_entity_poly.type
_entity_poly.pdbx_seq_one_letter_code
_entity_poly.pdbx_strand_id
1 'polypeptide(L)'
;QQFINRTDQFSVLISLVKNHQPVLGVIHAPILGYTYYAMKGFGAYKLQEGKPCKLAFRDIALDRPLRIAVGSAATAEKVRSILSPNFDYAFHICGSSSLKSTLVADGVCDCYIRLGRTGEWDTAAAEILLAEMGGVVFDLNYQPLTYNQRESFVNPNFLMGVTRDFPWDNIFRSDLSE
;
A
#
# COMPACT_ATOMS: atom_id res chain seq x y z
N GLN A 1 -2.13 -13.10 13.52
CA GLN A 1 -3.57 -13.43 13.69
C GLN A 1 -4.13 -14.20 12.51
N GLN A 2 -3.84 -13.80 11.25
CA GLN A 2 -4.32 -14.46 10.03
C GLN A 2 -3.87 -15.93 9.95
N PHE A 3 -2.62 -16.23 10.30
CA PHE A 3 -2.11 -17.60 10.37
C PHE A 3 -2.83 -18.44 11.42
N ILE A 4 -3.05 -17.89 12.62
CA ILE A 4 -3.77 -18.56 13.71
C ILE A 4 -5.22 -18.84 13.32
N ASN A 5 -5.87 -17.91 12.62
CA ASN A 5 -7.25 -18.05 12.16
C ASN A 5 -7.36 -18.92 10.89
N ARG A 6 -6.25 -19.50 10.42
CA ARG A 6 -6.19 -20.34 9.20
C ARG A 6 -6.79 -19.66 7.97
N THR A 7 -6.58 -18.34 7.85
CA THR A 7 -6.92 -17.62 6.63
C THR A 7 -5.73 -17.68 5.67
N ASP A 8 -6.00 -17.64 4.38
CA ASP A 8 -4.94 -17.62 3.34
C ASP A 8 -4.27 -16.24 3.23
N GLN A 9 -4.69 -15.29 4.07
CA GLN A 9 -4.30 -13.89 4.02
C GLN A 9 -3.10 -13.57 4.93
N PHE A 10 -2.01 -14.33 4.87
CA PHE A 10 -0.77 -13.97 5.54
C PHE A 10 0.41 -13.97 4.57
N SER A 11 1.45 -13.25 4.94
CA SER A 11 2.65 -13.11 4.13
C SER A 11 3.89 -12.98 5.01
N VAL A 12 5.04 -13.18 4.37
CA VAL A 12 6.36 -12.90 4.90
C VAL A 12 6.89 -11.66 4.20
N LEU A 13 7.38 -10.68 4.97
CA LEU A 13 7.97 -9.45 4.45
C LEU A 13 9.44 -9.39 4.85
N ILE A 14 10.28 -9.05 3.87
CA ILE A 14 11.70 -8.76 4.08
C ILE A 14 12.00 -7.45 3.37
N SER A 15 12.72 -6.56 4.04
CA SER A 15 13.18 -5.31 3.42
C SER A 15 14.57 -4.93 3.91
N LEU A 16 15.32 -4.29 3.04
CA LEU A 16 16.59 -3.65 3.37
C LEU A 16 16.37 -2.13 3.34
N VAL A 17 16.67 -1.50 4.48
CA VAL A 17 16.65 -0.05 4.62
C VAL A 17 18.09 0.46 4.66
N LYS A 18 18.43 1.38 3.76
CA LYS A 18 19.73 2.03 3.69
C LYS A 18 19.55 3.55 3.71
N ASN A 19 20.27 4.24 4.59
CA ASN A 19 20.12 5.69 4.76
C ASN A 19 18.66 6.11 4.93
N HIS A 20 17.94 5.40 5.80
CA HIS A 20 16.53 5.64 6.15
C HIS A 20 15.53 5.47 4.99
N GLN A 21 15.92 4.82 3.90
CA GLN A 21 15.06 4.54 2.74
C GLN A 21 15.04 3.05 2.43
N PRO A 22 13.88 2.46 2.14
CA PRO A 22 13.81 1.11 1.62
C PRO A 22 14.51 1.03 0.25
N VAL A 23 15.40 0.08 0.10
CA VAL A 23 16.17 -0.14 -1.15
C VAL A 23 15.96 -1.52 -1.75
N LEU A 24 15.44 -2.46 -0.97
CA LEU A 24 15.02 -3.79 -1.41
C LEU A 24 13.80 -4.20 -0.59
N GLY A 25 12.86 -4.87 -1.23
CA GLY A 25 11.67 -5.41 -0.58
C GLY A 25 11.21 -6.71 -1.22
N VAL A 26 10.73 -7.62 -0.37
CA VAL A 26 10.09 -8.87 -0.76
C VAL A 26 8.81 -9.03 0.05
N ILE A 27 7.71 -9.37 -0.62
CA ILE A 27 6.43 -9.75 -0.04
C ILE A 27 6.09 -11.11 -0.58
N HIS A 28 6.16 -12.15 0.25
CA HIS A 28 5.83 -13.52 -0.12
C HIS A 28 4.53 -13.97 0.51
N ALA A 29 3.55 -14.38 -0.29
CA ALA A 29 2.28 -14.94 0.14
C ALA A 29 2.30 -16.47 -0.09
N PRO A 30 2.70 -17.28 0.90
CA PRO A 30 2.99 -18.70 0.69
C PRO A 30 1.78 -19.52 0.29
N ILE A 31 0.60 -19.21 0.81
CA ILE A 31 -0.62 -19.94 0.47
C ILE A 31 -1.16 -19.54 -0.91
N LEU A 32 -1.01 -18.26 -1.27
CA LEU A 32 -1.45 -17.75 -2.57
C LEU A 32 -0.45 -18.02 -3.69
N GLY A 33 0.76 -18.54 -3.37
CA GLY A 33 1.74 -19.00 -4.32
C GLY A 33 2.44 -17.91 -5.14
N TYR A 34 2.52 -16.67 -4.63
CA TYR A 34 3.21 -15.58 -5.33
C TYR A 34 4.16 -14.79 -4.44
N THR A 35 5.13 -14.17 -5.08
CA THR A 35 6.12 -13.29 -4.44
C THR A 35 6.24 -11.99 -5.22
N TYR A 36 6.15 -10.87 -4.52
CA TYR A 36 6.50 -9.57 -5.07
C TYR A 36 7.89 -9.19 -4.57
N TYR A 37 8.70 -8.60 -5.44
CA TYR A 37 10.02 -8.12 -5.06
C TYR A 37 10.41 -6.91 -5.88
N ALA A 38 11.19 -6.04 -5.27
CA ALA A 38 11.72 -4.85 -5.92
C ALA A 38 13.09 -4.50 -5.33
N MET A 39 13.92 -3.88 -6.14
CA MET A 39 15.17 -3.27 -5.72
C MET A 39 15.33 -1.93 -6.42
N LYS A 40 15.79 -0.92 -5.67
CA LYS A 40 15.97 0.45 -6.15
C LYS A 40 16.78 0.50 -7.45
N GLY A 41 16.19 1.06 -8.50
CA GLY A 41 16.78 1.18 -9.83
C GLY A 41 16.68 -0.08 -10.72
N PHE A 42 16.06 -1.17 -10.24
CA PHE A 42 15.93 -2.42 -11.00
C PHE A 42 14.50 -2.81 -11.31
N GLY A 43 13.53 -2.02 -10.87
CA GLY A 43 12.11 -2.27 -11.08
C GLY A 43 11.46 -3.17 -10.03
N ALA A 44 10.18 -3.40 -10.23
CA ALA A 44 9.32 -4.22 -9.39
C ALA A 44 8.78 -5.41 -10.18
N TYR A 45 8.68 -6.57 -9.54
CA TYR A 45 8.32 -7.83 -10.18
C TYR A 45 7.36 -8.64 -9.31
N LYS A 46 6.50 -9.41 -9.97
CA LYS A 46 5.71 -10.48 -9.39
C LYS A 46 6.20 -11.82 -9.92
N LEU A 47 6.53 -12.73 -9.03
CA LEU A 47 6.86 -14.12 -9.34
C LEU A 47 5.66 -14.99 -9.01
N GLN A 48 5.13 -15.70 -9.98
CA GLN A 48 4.05 -16.65 -9.83
C GLN A 48 4.35 -17.87 -10.70
N GLU A 49 4.20 -19.07 -10.15
CA GLU A 49 4.50 -20.35 -10.86
C GLU A 49 5.91 -20.38 -11.48
N GLY A 50 6.91 -19.82 -10.79
CA GLY A 50 8.29 -19.73 -11.25
C GLY A 50 8.55 -18.71 -12.37
N LYS A 51 7.54 -17.95 -12.79
CA LYS A 51 7.66 -16.96 -13.87
C LYS A 51 7.66 -15.54 -13.30
N PRO A 52 8.75 -14.77 -13.46
CA PRO A 52 8.78 -13.37 -13.10
C PRO A 52 8.05 -12.52 -14.14
N CYS A 53 7.19 -11.62 -13.68
CA CYS A 53 6.51 -10.62 -14.50
C CYS A 53 6.85 -9.23 -13.95
N LYS A 54 7.33 -8.34 -14.80
CA LYS A 54 7.60 -6.96 -14.41
C LYS A 54 6.30 -6.21 -14.17
N LEU A 55 6.19 -5.56 -13.03
CA LEU A 55 5.07 -4.67 -12.71
C LEU A 55 5.26 -3.34 -13.44
N ALA A 56 4.28 -2.96 -14.24
CA ALA A 56 4.30 -1.74 -15.02
C ALA A 56 3.62 -0.59 -14.28
N PHE A 57 3.97 0.63 -14.66
CA PHE A 57 3.24 1.83 -14.30
C PHE A 57 1.76 1.70 -14.69
N ARG A 58 0.87 2.22 -13.83
CA ARG A 58 -0.57 2.19 -14.03
C ARG A 58 -1.16 3.56 -13.77
N ASP A 59 -2.02 4.01 -14.67
CA ASP A 59 -2.87 5.17 -14.46
C ASP A 59 -4.17 4.80 -13.76
N ILE A 60 -4.81 5.80 -13.15
CA ILE A 60 -6.14 5.67 -12.56
C ILE A 60 -7.16 6.23 -13.53
N ALA A 61 -8.11 5.39 -13.94
CA ALA A 61 -9.23 5.83 -14.77
C ALA A 61 -10.19 6.70 -13.94
N LEU A 62 -10.48 7.90 -14.47
CA LEU A 62 -11.33 8.90 -13.77
C LEU A 62 -12.83 8.72 -14.04
N ASP A 63 -13.19 7.85 -14.94
CA ASP A 63 -14.57 7.54 -15.36
C ASP A 63 -15.27 6.46 -14.52
N ARG A 64 -14.62 6.02 -13.45
CA ARG A 64 -15.12 5.01 -12.52
C ARG A 64 -14.78 5.38 -11.07
N PRO A 65 -15.44 4.77 -10.06
CA PRO A 65 -15.09 4.95 -8.66
C PRO A 65 -13.62 4.62 -8.36
N LEU A 66 -12.97 5.42 -7.51
CA LEU A 66 -11.64 5.14 -6.98
C LEU A 66 -11.71 3.91 -6.07
N ARG A 67 -10.92 2.88 -6.38
CA ARG A 67 -10.93 1.60 -5.67
C ARG A 67 -9.94 1.64 -4.52
N ILE A 68 -10.43 1.50 -3.30
CA ILE A 68 -9.66 1.66 -2.07
C ILE A 68 -9.61 0.34 -1.29
N ALA A 69 -8.42 -0.18 -1.04
CA ALA A 69 -8.22 -1.32 -0.14
C ALA A 69 -8.30 -0.86 1.32
N VAL A 70 -9.06 -1.59 2.14
CA VAL A 70 -9.22 -1.35 3.58
C VAL A 70 -9.27 -2.67 4.34
N GLY A 71 -9.07 -2.61 5.68
CA GLY A 71 -8.99 -3.81 6.51
C GLY A 71 -10.33 -4.40 6.94
N SER A 72 -11.40 -3.61 6.97
CA SER A 72 -12.74 -4.03 7.42
C SER A 72 -13.80 -3.04 6.95
N ALA A 73 -15.07 -3.43 7.05
CA ALA A 73 -16.20 -2.53 6.78
C ALA A 73 -16.21 -1.31 7.72
N ALA A 74 -15.89 -1.51 9.00
CA ALA A 74 -15.79 -0.41 9.96
C ALA A 74 -14.65 0.57 9.58
N THR A 75 -13.53 0.07 9.02
CA THR A 75 -12.46 0.93 8.50
C THR A 75 -12.91 1.65 7.23
N ALA A 76 -13.68 1.02 6.36
CA ALA A 76 -14.23 1.65 5.16
C ALA A 76 -15.07 2.88 5.53
N GLU A 77 -15.94 2.77 6.53
CA GLU A 77 -16.76 3.90 7.00
C GLU A 77 -15.91 5.04 7.56
N LYS A 78 -14.88 4.72 8.36
CA LYS A 78 -13.93 5.71 8.87
C LYS A 78 -13.16 6.40 7.73
N VAL A 79 -12.69 5.64 6.74
CA VAL A 79 -12.00 6.20 5.58
C VAL A 79 -12.97 7.07 4.78
N ARG A 80 -14.20 6.62 4.53
CA ARG A 80 -15.22 7.40 3.83
C ARG A 80 -15.47 8.76 4.50
N SER A 81 -15.48 8.83 5.82
CA SER A 81 -15.74 10.06 6.56
C SER A 81 -14.68 11.14 6.39
N ILE A 82 -13.45 10.76 6.01
CA ILE A 82 -12.34 11.70 5.76
C ILE A 82 -12.13 12.00 4.28
N LEU A 83 -12.84 11.30 3.38
CA LEU A 83 -12.71 11.51 1.94
C LEU A 83 -13.60 12.63 1.44
N SER A 84 -13.14 13.32 0.41
CA SER A 84 -13.87 14.37 -0.28
C SER A 84 -15.13 13.80 -0.97
N PRO A 85 -16.28 14.47 -0.90
CA PRO A 85 -17.47 14.06 -1.62
C PRO A 85 -17.39 14.26 -3.14
N ASN A 86 -16.32 14.81 -3.65
CA ASN A 86 -16.14 15.13 -5.06
C ASN A 86 -15.75 13.92 -5.93
N PHE A 87 -15.53 12.75 -5.32
CA PHE A 87 -15.18 11.51 -6.00
C PHE A 87 -16.10 10.38 -5.57
N ASP A 88 -16.31 9.44 -6.47
CA ASP A 88 -16.94 8.17 -6.14
C ASP A 88 -15.90 7.16 -5.64
N TYR A 89 -16.25 6.34 -4.65
CA TYR A 89 -15.37 5.40 -3.99
C TYR A 89 -15.96 3.99 -3.94
N ALA A 90 -15.13 3.01 -4.27
CA ALA A 90 -15.42 1.59 -4.10
C ALA A 90 -14.42 0.97 -3.12
N PHE A 91 -14.88 0.31 -2.06
CA PHE A 91 -14.02 -0.29 -1.04
C PHE A 91 -13.82 -1.79 -1.27
N HIS A 92 -12.57 -2.22 -1.20
CA HIS A 92 -12.16 -3.62 -1.24
C HIS A 92 -11.64 -4.04 0.13
N ILE A 93 -12.33 -4.97 0.78
CA ILE A 93 -11.98 -5.41 2.14
C ILE A 93 -10.99 -6.57 2.06
N CYS A 94 -9.82 -6.39 2.68
CA CYS A 94 -8.78 -7.41 2.82
C CYS A 94 -8.12 -7.31 4.20
N GLY A 95 -8.11 -8.40 4.97
CA GLY A 95 -7.64 -8.41 6.36
C GLY A 95 -6.14 -8.22 6.53
N SER A 96 -5.32 -8.62 5.55
CA SER A 96 -3.86 -8.51 5.61
C SER A 96 -3.37 -7.14 5.18
N SER A 97 -2.48 -6.52 5.96
CA SER A 97 -1.87 -5.23 5.61
C SER A 97 -1.00 -5.35 4.35
N SER A 98 -0.12 -6.33 4.32
CA SER A 98 0.79 -6.57 3.19
C SER A 98 0.06 -6.95 1.90
N LEU A 99 -0.99 -7.77 1.98
CA LEU A 99 -1.78 -8.13 0.79
C LEU A 99 -2.60 -6.96 0.24
N LYS A 100 -2.95 -5.95 1.06
CA LYS A 100 -3.56 -4.72 0.53
C LYS A 100 -2.60 -3.94 -0.36
N SER A 101 -1.32 -3.89 -0.02
CA SER A 101 -0.32 -3.25 -0.89
C SER A 101 -0.12 -3.99 -2.21
N THR A 102 -0.21 -5.33 -2.19
CA THR A 102 -0.12 -6.12 -3.43
C THR A 102 -1.36 -5.97 -4.33
N LEU A 103 -2.54 -5.74 -3.75
CA LEU A 103 -3.73 -5.37 -4.54
C LEU A 103 -3.54 -4.05 -5.28
N VAL A 104 -2.82 -3.09 -4.68
CA VAL A 104 -2.44 -1.85 -5.36
C VAL A 104 -1.42 -2.13 -6.45
N ALA A 105 -0.37 -2.90 -6.17
CA ALA A 105 0.65 -3.25 -7.17
C ALA A 105 0.07 -4.00 -8.38
N ASP A 106 -0.93 -4.87 -8.18
CA ASP A 106 -1.62 -5.59 -9.26
C ASP A 106 -2.66 -4.71 -10.01
N GLY A 107 -2.96 -3.51 -9.51
CA GLY A 107 -3.99 -2.63 -10.07
C GLY A 107 -5.42 -3.12 -9.84
N VAL A 108 -5.64 -4.01 -8.88
CA VAL A 108 -6.96 -4.41 -8.38
C VAL A 108 -7.59 -3.25 -7.59
N CYS A 109 -6.77 -2.56 -6.79
CA CYS A 109 -7.12 -1.31 -6.13
C CYS A 109 -6.23 -0.18 -6.66
N ASP A 110 -6.73 1.05 -6.58
CA ASP A 110 -6.00 2.26 -6.96
C ASP A 110 -5.15 2.78 -5.80
N CYS A 111 -5.64 2.58 -4.58
CA CYS A 111 -4.89 2.88 -3.36
C CYS A 111 -5.27 1.97 -2.19
N TYR A 112 -4.43 2.02 -1.16
CA TYR A 112 -4.66 1.46 0.15
C TYR A 112 -4.53 2.59 1.18
N ILE A 113 -5.58 2.80 1.97
CA ILE A 113 -5.59 3.78 3.06
C ILE A 113 -5.60 3.04 4.40
N ARG A 114 -4.62 3.36 5.24
CA ARG A 114 -4.48 2.80 6.57
C ARG A 114 -4.76 3.83 7.65
N LEU A 115 -5.78 3.57 8.43
CA LEU A 115 -6.05 4.25 9.70
C LEU A 115 -5.77 3.28 10.84
N GLY A 116 -4.82 3.63 11.70
CA GLY A 116 -4.44 2.83 12.88
C GLY A 116 -3.02 2.25 12.80
N ARG A 117 -2.60 1.67 13.92
CA ARG A 117 -1.20 1.28 14.16
C ARG A 117 -0.70 0.21 13.18
N THR A 118 0.48 0.48 12.61
CA THR A 118 1.34 -0.47 11.89
C THR A 118 2.79 -0.18 12.24
N GLY A 119 3.68 -1.12 11.99
CA GLY A 119 5.11 -0.90 12.15
C GLY A 119 5.80 -0.57 10.82
N GLU A 120 6.97 0.03 10.90
CA GLU A 120 7.83 0.29 9.72
C GLU A 120 8.09 -0.99 8.90
N TRP A 121 8.17 -2.15 9.57
CA TRP A 121 8.31 -3.48 8.93
C TRP A 121 7.11 -3.91 8.10
N ASP A 122 5.92 -3.32 8.33
CA ASP A 122 4.70 -3.59 7.54
C ASP A 122 4.67 -2.82 6.21
N THR A 123 5.47 -1.76 6.08
CA THR A 123 5.39 -0.82 4.95
C THR A 123 6.64 -0.76 4.08
N ALA A 124 7.83 -1.01 4.64
CA ALA A 124 9.09 -0.81 3.93
C ALA A 124 9.20 -1.62 2.61
N ALA A 125 8.77 -2.90 2.62
CA ALA A 125 8.80 -3.72 1.41
C ALA A 125 7.79 -3.23 0.36
N ALA A 126 6.60 -2.79 0.79
CA ALA A 126 5.58 -2.26 -0.10
C ALA A 126 5.98 -0.90 -0.70
N GLU A 127 6.67 -0.07 0.07
CA GLU A 127 7.11 1.25 -0.40
C GLU A 127 8.07 1.14 -1.58
N ILE A 128 9.13 0.32 -1.47
CA ILE A 128 10.06 0.13 -2.59
C ILE A 128 9.38 -0.56 -3.79
N LEU A 129 8.44 -1.48 -3.54
CA LEU A 129 7.67 -2.14 -4.59
C LEU A 129 6.88 -1.11 -5.41
N LEU A 130 6.11 -0.26 -4.75
CA LEU A 130 5.30 0.77 -5.40
C LEU A 130 6.16 1.86 -6.04
N ALA A 131 7.22 2.31 -5.38
CA ALA A 131 8.13 3.33 -5.91
C ALA A 131 8.74 2.89 -7.24
N GLU A 132 9.18 1.63 -7.36
CA GLU A 132 9.80 1.10 -8.58
C GLU A 132 8.82 0.88 -9.74
N MET A 133 7.52 0.89 -9.47
CA MET A 133 6.48 0.84 -10.51
C MET A 133 5.77 2.19 -10.77
N GLY A 134 6.23 3.27 -10.15
CA GLY A 134 5.69 4.62 -10.33
C GLY A 134 4.59 5.01 -9.37
N GLY A 135 4.36 4.21 -8.33
CA GLY A 135 3.44 4.49 -7.24
C GLY A 135 4.02 5.44 -6.18
N VAL A 136 3.26 5.64 -5.11
CA VAL A 136 3.59 6.58 -4.04
C VAL A 136 3.15 6.03 -2.69
N VAL A 137 3.89 6.38 -1.63
CA VAL A 137 3.52 6.12 -0.24
C VAL A 137 3.80 7.38 0.58
N PHE A 138 2.80 7.87 1.31
CA PHE A 138 2.91 9.04 2.17
C PHE A 138 1.91 8.98 3.33
N ASP A 139 2.16 9.78 4.35
CA ASP A 139 1.21 9.98 5.44
C ASP A 139 0.02 10.87 5.00
N LEU A 140 -0.97 11.07 5.87
CA LEU A 140 -2.14 11.89 5.52
C LEU A 140 -1.85 13.40 5.41
N ASN A 141 -0.62 13.82 5.68
CA ASN A 141 -0.11 15.19 5.42
C ASN A 141 0.77 15.24 4.17
N TYR A 142 0.72 14.19 3.33
CA TYR A 142 1.50 14.05 2.08
C TYR A 142 3.02 14.05 2.29
N GLN A 143 3.48 13.68 3.51
CA GLN A 143 4.90 13.53 3.80
C GLN A 143 5.34 12.08 3.59
N PRO A 144 6.54 11.83 3.04
CA PRO A 144 7.09 10.49 2.94
C PRO A 144 7.14 9.79 4.31
N LEU A 145 6.93 8.48 4.33
CA LEU A 145 7.17 7.70 5.54
C LEU A 145 8.68 7.67 5.85
N THR A 146 9.01 7.54 7.12
CA THR A 146 10.39 7.49 7.59
C THR A 146 10.71 6.13 8.18
N TYR A 147 11.96 5.69 8.03
CA TYR A 147 12.43 4.38 8.48
C TYR A 147 13.68 4.53 9.35
N ASN A 148 13.62 3.95 10.55
CA ASN A 148 14.73 3.96 11.51
C ASN A 148 15.27 5.37 11.80
N GLN A 149 14.38 6.36 11.88
CA GLN A 149 14.70 7.78 12.18
C GLN A 149 14.04 8.28 13.46
N ARG A 150 13.14 7.51 14.03
CA ARG A 150 12.36 7.86 15.22
C ARG A 150 12.63 6.86 16.33
N GLU A 151 12.38 7.23 17.58
CA GLU A 151 12.41 6.28 18.71
C GLU A 151 11.33 5.20 18.58
N SER A 152 10.19 5.55 17.99
CA SER A 152 9.09 4.62 17.74
C SER A 152 9.09 4.13 16.29
N PHE A 153 9.02 2.82 16.11
CA PHE A 153 8.83 2.19 14.80
C PHE A 153 7.36 2.13 14.35
N VAL A 154 6.46 2.82 15.03
CA VAL A 154 5.05 2.89 14.65
C VAL A 154 4.86 3.93 13.54
N ASN A 155 4.24 3.50 12.44
CA ASN A 155 3.89 4.38 11.34
C ASN A 155 2.76 5.36 11.71
N PRO A 156 2.71 6.57 11.13
CA PRO A 156 1.50 7.36 11.05
C PRO A 156 0.42 6.64 10.23
N ASN A 157 -0.78 7.20 10.17
CA ASN A 157 -1.75 6.82 9.14
C ASN A 157 -1.18 7.15 7.77
N PHE A 158 -1.46 6.32 6.75
CA PHE A 158 -0.84 6.48 5.45
C PHE A 158 -1.76 6.11 4.28
N LEU A 159 -1.36 6.56 3.10
CA LEU A 159 -1.87 6.15 1.80
C LEU A 159 -0.75 5.52 0.96
N MET A 160 -1.06 4.41 0.31
CA MET A 160 -0.26 3.81 -0.75
C MET A 160 -1.05 3.93 -2.05
N GLY A 161 -0.54 4.66 -3.04
CA GLY A 161 -1.18 4.88 -4.33
C GLY A 161 -0.46 4.16 -5.47
N VAL A 162 -1.21 3.67 -6.45
CA VAL A 162 -0.67 2.93 -7.61
C VAL A 162 0.15 3.81 -8.54
N THR A 163 -0.11 5.11 -8.55
CA THR A 163 0.59 6.11 -9.36
C THR A 163 0.83 7.40 -8.59
N ARG A 164 1.92 8.08 -8.90
CA ARG A 164 2.21 9.43 -8.39
C ARG A 164 1.45 10.53 -9.14
N ASP A 165 0.94 10.24 -10.32
CA ASP A 165 0.36 11.23 -11.24
C ASP A 165 -1.14 11.51 -10.97
N PHE A 166 -1.70 10.93 -9.91
CA PHE A 166 -3.04 11.22 -9.44
C PHE A 166 -3.02 12.36 -8.41
N PRO A 167 -4.00 13.28 -8.41
CA PRO A 167 -4.08 14.40 -7.45
C PRO A 167 -4.56 13.94 -6.07
N TRP A 168 -3.72 13.21 -5.33
CA TRP A 168 -4.04 12.62 -4.05
C TRP A 168 -4.45 13.63 -2.98
N ASP A 169 -3.96 14.86 -3.07
CA ASP A 169 -4.33 15.98 -2.19
C ASP A 169 -5.81 16.35 -2.30
N ASN A 170 -6.48 16.02 -3.39
CA ASN A 170 -7.90 16.32 -3.59
C ASN A 170 -8.86 15.25 -3.04
N ILE A 171 -8.37 14.08 -2.65
CA ILE A 171 -9.25 12.99 -2.16
C ILE A 171 -9.62 13.13 -0.68
N PHE A 172 -8.86 13.89 0.10
CA PHE A 172 -9.19 14.16 1.50
C PHE A 172 -9.99 15.45 1.64
N ARG A 173 -10.85 15.48 2.65
CA ARG A 173 -11.65 16.67 2.97
C ARG A 173 -10.75 17.79 3.47
N SER A 174 -10.96 19.00 2.98
CA SER A 174 -10.19 20.20 3.35
C SER A 174 -10.46 20.70 4.78
N ASP A 175 -11.59 20.29 5.37
CA ASP A 175 -12.02 20.66 6.73
C ASP A 175 -11.36 19.80 7.84
N LEU A 176 -10.46 18.86 7.49
CA LEU A 176 -9.71 18.05 8.45
C LEU A 176 -8.32 18.60 8.79
N SER A 177 -7.96 19.75 8.25
CA SER A 177 -6.64 20.41 8.44
C SER A 177 -6.63 21.45 9.58
N GLU A 178 -7.58 21.44 10.52
CA GLU A 178 -7.59 22.25 11.73
C GLU A 178 -7.21 21.46 12.99
#